data_b88089fec8e97b862d0db9d0dd3a606a
#
_entry.id   b88089fec8e97b862d0db9d0dd3a606a
#
_cell.length_a   1.000
_cell.length_b   1.000
_cell.length_c   1.000
_cell.angle_alpha   90.00
_cell.angle_beta   90.00
_cell.angle_gamma   90.00
#
_symmetry.space_group_name_H-M   'P 1'
#
loop_
_entity.id
_entity.type
_entity.pdbx_description
1 polymer ?
#
loop_
_entity_poly.entity_id
_entity_poly.type
_entity_poly.pdbx_seq_one_letter_code
_entity_poly.pdbx_strand_id
1 'polypeptide(L)'
;KTIEDAGAHLIHVDVMDGHFVPNITIGPAVMKSLVRWTSMPFDVHLMISDPDKYAPLFVTPQTEFITVHAEACTHLHRTLQSIRALGVKAGVALNPATSLSAVEYVADLADLILVMSVNPGFGGQSFIPSALEKVQRLADLRAEKGYTFEIEIDGGVGLGNIAEVSAAGVDIAVAGSAVYGAEDVGQRVKELVARMG
;
A
#
# COMPACT_ATOMS: atom_id res chain seq x y z
N LYS A 1 -11.06 -12.53 -10.07
CA LYS A 1 -10.57 -13.87 -10.48
C LYS A 1 -9.36 -13.77 -11.40
N THR A 2 -9.44 -13.02 -12.53
CA THR A 2 -8.34 -12.97 -13.53
C THR A 2 -6.97 -12.69 -12.92
N ILE A 3 -6.84 -11.70 -12.04
CA ILE A 3 -5.57 -11.36 -11.39
C ILE A 3 -5.12 -12.45 -10.38
N GLU A 4 -6.07 -13.02 -9.62
CA GLU A 4 -5.83 -14.12 -8.69
C GLU A 4 -5.30 -15.36 -9.43
N ASP A 5 -5.97 -15.76 -10.52
CA ASP A 5 -5.58 -16.90 -11.36
C ASP A 5 -4.24 -16.66 -12.10
N ALA A 6 -3.84 -15.39 -12.25
CA ALA A 6 -2.58 -14.99 -12.86
C ALA A 6 -1.41 -14.89 -11.88
N GLY A 7 -1.65 -15.05 -10.57
CA GLY A 7 -0.61 -15.07 -9.53
C GLY A 7 -0.36 -13.74 -8.83
N ALA A 8 -1.33 -12.80 -8.83
CA ALA A 8 -1.29 -11.67 -7.92
C ALA A 8 -1.39 -12.15 -6.47
N HIS A 9 -0.70 -11.48 -5.54
CA HIS A 9 -0.59 -11.91 -4.15
C HIS A 9 -1.61 -11.24 -3.23
N LEU A 10 -1.92 -9.96 -3.48
CA LEU A 10 -2.79 -9.11 -2.68
C LEU A 10 -3.77 -8.35 -3.58
N ILE A 11 -4.90 -7.94 -3.03
CA ILE A 11 -5.77 -6.92 -3.62
C ILE A 11 -5.56 -5.64 -2.83
N HIS A 12 -4.90 -4.66 -3.45
CA HIS A 12 -4.77 -3.32 -2.91
C HIS A 12 -6.08 -2.55 -3.06
N VAL A 13 -6.53 -1.92 -1.98
CA VAL A 13 -7.85 -1.28 -1.89
C VAL A 13 -7.69 0.18 -1.50
N ASP A 14 -7.71 1.07 -2.49
CA ASP A 14 -7.60 2.53 -2.30
C ASP A 14 -8.92 3.14 -1.82
N VAL A 15 -8.97 3.52 -0.54
CA VAL A 15 -10.11 4.17 0.11
C VAL A 15 -9.86 5.67 0.20
N MET A 16 -10.74 6.46 -0.41
CA MET A 16 -10.62 7.92 -0.49
C MET A 16 -11.93 8.60 -0.03
N ASP A 17 -11.81 9.69 0.75
CA ASP A 17 -12.96 10.36 1.39
C ASP A 17 -13.31 11.73 0.80
N GLY A 18 -12.55 12.22 -0.18
CA GLY A 18 -12.75 13.56 -0.75
C GLY A 18 -12.26 14.72 0.12
N HIS A 19 -11.58 14.42 1.25
CA HIS A 19 -11.01 15.40 2.17
C HIS A 19 -9.50 15.30 2.25
N PHE A 20 -8.96 14.13 2.59
CA PHE A 20 -7.51 13.91 2.59
C PHE A 20 -6.95 13.98 1.16
N VAL A 21 -7.69 13.44 0.20
CA VAL A 21 -7.40 13.52 -1.25
C VAL A 21 -8.62 14.04 -2.00
N PRO A 22 -8.45 14.71 -3.16
CA PRO A 22 -9.56 15.32 -3.91
C PRO A 22 -10.32 14.29 -4.78
N ASN A 23 -10.62 13.12 -4.23
CA ASN A 23 -11.34 12.03 -4.88
C ASN A 23 -12.11 11.21 -3.85
N ILE A 24 -13.20 10.57 -4.26
CA ILE A 24 -14.00 9.63 -3.46
C ILE A 24 -14.02 8.30 -4.20
N THR A 25 -13.71 7.19 -3.50
CA THR A 25 -13.68 5.87 -4.10
C THR A 25 -14.69 4.94 -3.44
N ILE A 26 -14.24 3.94 -2.74
CA ILE A 26 -15.07 2.88 -2.18
C ILE A 26 -15.13 2.94 -0.66
N GLY A 27 -16.21 2.40 -0.10
CA GLY A 27 -16.37 2.28 1.34
C GLY A 27 -16.45 0.83 1.82
N PRO A 28 -16.63 0.61 3.14
CA PRO A 28 -16.63 -0.72 3.76
C PRO A 28 -17.64 -1.70 3.15
N ALA A 29 -18.79 -1.20 2.65
CA ALA A 29 -19.82 -2.06 2.06
C ALA A 29 -19.34 -2.73 0.76
N VAL A 30 -18.60 -2.01 -0.08
CA VAL A 30 -18.03 -2.55 -1.31
C VAL A 30 -16.98 -3.61 -0.96
N MET A 31 -16.05 -3.29 -0.08
CA MET A 31 -15.02 -4.23 0.35
C MET A 31 -15.61 -5.52 0.93
N LYS A 32 -16.59 -5.42 1.84
CA LYS A 32 -17.30 -6.59 2.39
C LYS A 32 -18.00 -7.43 1.31
N SER A 33 -18.44 -6.83 0.22
CA SER A 33 -19.05 -7.58 -0.89
C SER A 33 -18.03 -8.39 -1.68
N LEU A 34 -16.76 -7.99 -1.72
CA LEU A 34 -15.68 -8.68 -2.43
C LEU A 34 -15.27 -9.99 -1.76
N VAL A 35 -15.41 -10.12 -0.45
CA VAL A 35 -15.02 -11.30 0.34
C VAL A 35 -15.55 -12.62 -0.23
N ARG A 36 -16.75 -12.61 -0.79
CA ARG A 36 -17.37 -13.82 -1.39
C ARG A 36 -16.86 -14.16 -2.80
N TRP A 37 -16.10 -13.28 -3.44
CA TRP A 37 -15.67 -13.42 -4.84
C TRP A 37 -14.21 -13.80 -5.01
N THR A 38 -13.41 -13.67 -3.97
CA THR A 38 -11.98 -13.95 -3.99
C THR A 38 -11.53 -14.53 -2.66
N SER A 39 -10.45 -15.30 -2.67
CA SER A 39 -9.73 -15.74 -1.47
C SER A 39 -8.47 -14.92 -1.20
N MET A 40 -8.14 -13.97 -2.07
CA MET A 40 -6.95 -13.13 -1.93
C MET A 40 -7.03 -12.25 -0.68
N PRO A 41 -5.93 -12.06 0.04
CA PRO A 41 -5.88 -11.10 1.12
C PRO A 41 -6.02 -9.66 0.62
N PHE A 42 -6.60 -8.80 1.46
CA PHE A 42 -6.77 -7.38 1.18
C PHE A 42 -5.70 -6.56 1.90
N ASP A 43 -5.07 -5.71 1.15
CA ASP A 43 -4.23 -4.62 1.61
C ASP A 43 -5.01 -3.31 1.49
N VAL A 44 -5.42 -2.75 2.62
CA VAL A 44 -6.37 -1.62 2.67
C VAL A 44 -5.62 -0.33 2.90
N HIS A 45 -5.53 0.50 1.89
CA HIS A 45 -4.87 1.80 1.93
C HIS A 45 -5.90 2.93 2.19
N LEU A 46 -5.85 3.52 3.37
CA LEU A 46 -6.78 4.54 3.83
C LEU A 46 -6.24 5.96 3.54
N MET A 47 -6.63 6.55 2.44
CA MET A 47 -6.40 7.96 2.09
C MET A 47 -7.57 8.81 2.61
N ILE A 48 -7.75 8.86 3.93
CA ILE A 48 -8.88 9.50 4.60
C ILE A 48 -8.44 10.37 5.78
N SER A 49 -9.22 11.38 6.12
CA SER A 49 -8.88 12.37 7.14
C SER A 49 -9.01 11.88 8.59
N ASP A 50 -9.80 10.85 8.86
CA ASP A 50 -10.04 10.31 10.21
C ASP A 50 -9.87 8.78 10.24
N PRO A 51 -8.62 8.27 10.07
CA PRO A 51 -8.37 6.84 9.98
C PRO A 51 -8.70 6.09 11.29
N ASP A 52 -8.48 6.69 12.46
CA ASP A 52 -8.79 6.06 13.76
C ASP A 52 -10.26 5.65 13.87
N LYS A 53 -11.16 6.47 13.33
CA LYS A 53 -12.60 6.24 13.35
C LYS A 53 -13.03 5.14 12.36
N TYR A 54 -12.43 5.12 11.18
CA TYR A 54 -12.94 4.32 10.07
C TYR A 54 -12.20 2.99 9.87
N ALA A 55 -10.93 2.86 10.29
CA ALA A 55 -10.15 1.63 10.13
C ALA A 55 -10.90 0.35 10.61
N PRO A 56 -11.61 0.35 11.77
CA PRO A 56 -12.33 -0.83 12.22
C PRO A 56 -13.42 -1.33 11.26
N LEU A 57 -13.97 -0.45 10.42
CA LEU A 57 -15.03 -0.81 9.48
C LEU A 57 -14.52 -1.62 8.26
N PHE A 58 -13.22 -1.57 8.00
CA PHE A 58 -12.55 -2.24 6.88
C PHE A 58 -11.97 -3.61 7.25
N VAL A 59 -12.12 -4.05 8.49
CA VAL A 59 -11.73 -5.39 8.91
C VAL A 59 -12.69 -6.43 8.34
N THR A 60 -12.14 -7.40 7.62
CA THR A 60 -12.82 -8.58 7.10
C THR A 60 -11.93 -9.81 7.35
N PRO A 61 -12.43 -11.05 7.16
CA PRO A 61 -11.59 -12.25 7.29
C PRO A 61 -10.36 -12.29 6.37
N GLN A 62 -10.37 -11.48 5.29
CA GLN A 62 -9.30 -11.40 4.30
C GLN A 62 -8.45 -10.13 4.44
N THR A 63 -8.76 -9.23 5.35
CA THR A 63 -7.94 -8.03 5.58
C THR A 63 -6.63 -8.43 6.22
N GLU A 64 -5.54 -8.28 5.48
CA GLU A 64 -4.19 -8.54 5.96
C GLU A 64 -3.56 -7.26 6.52
N PHE A 65 -3.59 -6.18 5.74
CA PHE A 65 -3.05 -4.88 6.13
C PHE A 65 -4.16 -3.82 6.19
N ILE A 66 -4.03 -2.89 7.14
CA ILE A 66 -4.68 -1.57 7.10
C ILE A 66 -3.57 -0.53 7.22
N THR A 67 -3.40 0.25 6.14
CA THR A 67 -2.35 1.25 5.98
C THR A 67 -2.95 2.64 6.04
N VAL A 68 -2.42 3.48 6.94
CA VAL A 68 -2.87 4.86 7.18
C VAL A 68 -1.77 5.85 6.84
N HIS A 69 -2.11 7.02 6.35
CA HIS A 69 -1.13 8.08 6.12
C HIS A 69 -0.63 8.69 7.43
N ALA A 70 0.70 8.83 7.57
CA ALA A 70 1.29 9.51 8.72
C ALA A 70 0.74 10.94 8.86
N GLU A 71 0.47 11.60 7.73
CA GLU A 71 -0.05 12.96 7.64
C GLU A 71 -1.52 13.08 8.09
N ALA A 72 -2.27 11.98 8.11
CA ALA A 72 -3.67 11.93 8.58
C ALA A 72 -3.80 11.59 10.06
N CYS A 73 -2.71 11.18 10.73
CA CYS A 73 -2.74 10.69 12.10
C CYS A 73 -2.25 11.73 13.09
N THR A 74 -3.11 12.20 13.99
CA THR A 74 -2.67 13.09 15.09
C THR A 74 -1.69 12.39 16.03
N HIS A 75 -1.87 11.10 16.28
CA HIS A 75 -1.05 10.27 17.16
C HIS A 75 -0.73 8.93 16.48
N LEU A 76 0.17 8.95 15.49
CA LEU A 76 0.49 7.79 14.63
C LEU A 76 0.80 6.51 15.43
N HIS A 77 1.61 6.62 16.49
CA HIS A 77 1.93 5.46 17.34
C HIS A 77 0.67 4.80 17.91
N ARG A 78 -0.27 5.58 18.45
CA ARG A 78 -1.54 5.06 19.00
C ARG A 78 -2.42 4.47 17.89
N THR A 79 -2.47 5.10 16.72
CA THR A 79 -3.23 4.61 15.56
C THR A 79 -2.76 3.23 15.13
N LEU A 80 -1.42 3.02 14.99
CA LEU A 80 -0.86 1.71 14.65
C LEU A 80 -1.18 0.65 15.71
N GLN A 81 -1.06 0.98 17.00
CA GLN A 81 -1.47 0.08 18.09
C GLN A 81 -2.94 -0.30 18.00
N SER A 82 -3.81 0.68 17.69
CA SER A 82 -5.25 0.44 17.56
C SER A 82 -5.58 -0.48 16.38
N ILE A 83 -4.88 -0.33 15.24
CA ILE A 83 -5.04 -1.20 14.08
C ILE A 83 -4.59 -2.63 14.42
N ARG A 84 -3.43 -2.81 15.06
CA ARG A 84 -2.96 -4.13 15.49
C ARG A 84 -3.90 -4.80 16.50
N ALA A 85 -4.55 -4.02 17.36
CA ALA A 85 -5.55 -4.53 18.30
C ALA A 85 -6.81 -5.07 17.60
N LEU A 86 -7.05 -4.71 16.32
CA LEU A 86 -8.12 -5.30 15.50
C LEU A 86 -7.78 -6.69 14.97
N GLY A 87 -6.54 -7.17 15.17
CA GLY A 87 -6.08 -8.48 14.70
C GLY A 87 -5.59 -8.48 13.25
N VAL A 88 -5.29 -7.31 12.68
CA VAL A 88 -4.71 -7.14 11.34
C VAL A 88 -3.33 -6.47 11.43
N LYS A 89 -2.51 -6.59 10.39
CA LYS A 89 -1.22 -5.92 10.29
C LYS A 89 -1.41 -4.41 10.10
N ALA A 90 -0.59 -3.60 10.77
CA ALA A 90 -0.64 -2.14 10.72
C ALA A 90 0.41 -1.57 9.76
N GLY A 91 -0.06 -0.85 8.74
CA GLY A 91 0.78 -0.14 7.79
C GLY A 91 0.77 1.37 8.00
N VAL A 92 1.86 2.03 7.58
CA VAL A 92 1.96 3.49 7.52
C VAL A 92 2.42 3.95 6.14
N ALA A 93 1.67 4.86 5.53
CA ALA A 93 1.96 5.46 4.24
C ALA A 93 2.61 6.84 4.41
N LEU A 94 3.54 7.16 3.50
CA LEU A 94 4.22 8.45 3.41
C LEU A 94 4.02 9.07 2.03
N ASN A 95 3.51 10.29 1.99
CA ASN A 95 3.43 11.08 0.77
C ASN A 95 4.83 11.34 0.15
N PRO A 96 4.93 11.69 -1.14
CA PRO A 96 6.22 11.93 -1.79
C PRO A 96 7.10 12.95 -1.05
N ALA A 97 6.52 14.02 -0.50
CA ALA A 97 7.24 15.06 0.22
C ALA A 97 7.52 14.74 1.70
N THR A 98 6.92 13.71 2.28
CA THR A 98 7.04 13.38 3.71
C THR A 98 8.37 12.68 3.99
N SER A 99 9.12 13.18 4.96
CA SER A 99 10.39 12.62 5.39
C SER A 99 10.22 11.28 6.12
N LEU A 100 11.21 10.40 6.02
CA LEU A 100 11.28 9.14 6.79
C LEU A 100 11.30 9.36 8.31
N SER A 101 11.68 10.56 8.78
CA SER A 101 11.61 10.92 10.20
C SER A 101 10.20 10.81 10.78
N ALA A 102 9.16 10.85 9.95
CA ALA A 102 7.78 10.64 10.39
C ALA A 102 7.50 9.22 10.92
N VAL A 103 8.30 8.23 10.51
CA VAL A 103 8.16 6.83 10.92
C VAL A 103 9.30 6.31 11.79
N GLU A 104 10.34 7.09 12.00
CA GLU A 104 11.56 6.66 12.73
C GLU A 104 11.27 6.07 14.11
N TYR A 105 10.29 6.64 14.84
CA TYR A 105 9.92 6.19 16.19
C TYR A 105 8.70 5.27 16.25
N VAL A 106 8.27 4.75 15.11
CA VAL A 106 7.16 3.80 15.01
C VAL A 106 7.47 2.61 14.08
N ALA A 107 8.66 2.60 13.50
CA ALA A 107 9.08 1.56 12.54
C ALA A 107 9.12 0.15 13.17
N ASP A 108 9.38 0.04 14.47
CA ASP A 108 9.33 -1.22 15.23
C ASP A 108 7.89 -1.72 15.46
N LEU A 109 6.92 -0.83 15.33
CA LEU A 109 5.50 -1.13 15.51
C LEU A 109 4.77 -1.36 14.18
N ALA A 110 5.31 -0.84 13.08
CA ALA A 110 4.74 -1.02 11.75
C ALA A 110 5.04 -2.43 11.21
N ASP A 111 4.04 -3.04 10.57
CA ASP A 111 4.19 -4.29 9.84
C ASP A 111 4.44 -4.02 8.34
N LEU A 112 4.11 -2.79 7.87
CA LEU A 112 4.29 -2.33 6.50
C LEU A 112 4.55 -0.82 6.46
N ILE A 113 5.50 -0.38 5.61
CA ILE A 113 5.71 1.05 5.30
C ILE A 113 5.52 1.25 3.80
N LEU A 114 4.46 1.99 3.45
CA LEU A 114 4.09 2.32 2.07
C LEU A 114 4.73 3.66 1.66
N VAL A 115 5.53 3.64 0.62
CA VAL A 115 6.08 4.83 -0.03
C VAL A 115 5.23 5.21 -1.23
N MET A 116 4.58 6.37 -1.17
CA MET A 116 3.88 6.90 -2.34
C MET A 116 4.88 7.41 -3.37
N SER A 117 4.79 6.87 -4.57
CA SER A 117 5.59 7.30 -5.74
C SER A 117 4.81 8.17 -6.73
N VAL A 118 3.62 8.60 -6.33
CA VAL A 118 2.79 9.63 -6.94
C VAL A 118 2.11 10.44 -5.83
N ASN A 119 1.51 11.59 -6.15
CA ASN A 119 0.62 12.25 -5.19
C ASN A 119 -0.68 11.44 -5.08
N PRO A 120 -1.12 11.03 -3.86
CA PRO A 120 -2.32 10.21 -3.71
C PRO A 120 -3.58 10.93 -4.22
N GLY A 121 -4.58 10.15 -4.66
CA GLY A 121 -5.89 10.64 -5.08
C GLY A 121 -6.32 10.23 -6.49
N PHE A 122 -5.40 9.99 -7.42
CA PHE A 122 -5.73 9.58 -8.79
C PHE A 122 -4.75 8.53 -9.32
N GLY A 123 -5.28 7.56 -10.06
CA GLY A 123 -4.48 6.59 -10.79
C GLY A 123 -3.86 7.15 -12.08
N GLY A 124 -2.92 6.40 -12.69
CA GLY A 124 -2.35 6.71 -14.01
C GLY A 124 -1.35 7.87 -14.02
N GLN A 125 -0.85 8.30 -12.89
CA GLN A 125 0.19 9.33 -12.76
C GLN A 125 1.59 8.78 -13.10
N SER A 126 2.48 9.68 -13.48
CA SER A 126 3.89 9.35 -13.70
C SER A 126 4.61 9.08 -12.38
N PHE A 127 5.42 8.03 -12.37
CA PHE A 127 6.27 7.66 -11.25
C PHE A 127 7.23 8.80 -10.85
N ILE A 128 7.36 9.08 -9.56
CA ILE A 128 8.29 10.07 -9.01
C ILE A 128 9.60 9.36 -8.63
N PRO A 129 10.72 9.56 -9.38
CA PRO A 129 11.95 8.78 -9.19
C PRO A 129 12.57 8.89 -7.79
N SER A 130 12.43 10.02 -7.10
CA SER A 130 12.96 10.20 -5.74
C SER A 130 12.32 9.27 -4.69
N ALA A 131 11.20 8.61 -5.02
CA ALA A 131 10.61 7.58 -4.17
C ALA A 131 11.55 6.37 -3.98
N LEU A 132 12.35 6.02 -5.00
CA LEU A 132 13.31 4.92 -4.90
C LEU A 132 14.41 5.19 -3.88
N GLU A 133 14.91 6.43 -3.80
CA GLU A 133 15.88 6.80 -2.76
C GLU A 133 15.27 6.63 -1.36
N LYS A 134 14.00 6.98 -1.20
CA LYS A 134 13.28 6.78 0.07
C LYS A 134 13.13 5.30 0.42
N VAL A 135 12.78 4.47 -0.56
CA VAL A 135 12.71 2.99 -0.42
C VAL A 135 14.06 2.44 0.02
N GLN A 136 15.15 2.83 -0.65
CA GLN A 136 16.49 2.33 -0.34
C GLN A 136 16.92 2.67 1.08
N ARG A 137 16.65 3.92 1.52
CA ARG A 137 16.91 4.33 2.91
C ARG A 137 16.06 3.56 3.94
N LEU A 138 14.83 3.17 3.59
CA LEU A 138 14.00 2.29 4.44
C LEU A 138 14.57 0.88 4.52
N ALA A 139 15.04 0.33 3.40
CA ALA A 139 15.68 -0.98 3.37
C ALA A 139 16.96 -1.00 4.21
N ASP A 140 17.78 0.05 4.12
CA ASP A 140 18.98 0.22 4.93
C ASP A 140 18.63 0.33 6.43
N LEU A 141 17.63 1.14 6.79
CA LEU A 141 17.14 1.29 8.16
C LEU A 141 16.62 -0.04 8.72
N ARG A 142 15.83 -0.77 7.93
CA ARG A 142 15.31 -2.09 8.27
C ARG A 142 16.44 -3.06 8.59
N ALA A 143 17.46 -3.12 7.74
CA ALA A 143 18.61 -3.99 7.93
C ALA A 143 19.45 -3.58 9.14
N GLU A 144 19.74 -2.29 9.32
CA GLU A 144 20.54 -1.76 10.43
C GLU A 144 19.90 -2.04 11.80
N LYS A 145 18.58 -1.84 11.89
CA LYS A 145 17.84 -1.98 13.16
C LYS A 145 17.28 -3.38 13.41
N GLY A 146 17.33 -4.27 12.41
CA GLY A 146 16.73 -5.60 12.49
C GLY A 146 15.20 -5.56 12.52
N TYR A 147 14.59 -4.56 11.91
CA TYR A 147 13.14 -4.48 11.77
C TYR A 147 12.61 -5.48 10.74
N THR A 148 11.33 -5.81 10.83
CA THR A 148 10.68 -6.86 10.01
C THR A 148 9.53 -6.34 9.15
N PHE A 149 9.31 -5.01 9.10
CA PHE A 149 8.26 -4.44 8.26
C PHE A 149 8.51 -4.71 6.78
N GLU A 150 7.44 -4.87 6.03
CA GLU A 150 7.47 -4.92 4.57
C GLU A 150 7.52 -3.50 3.99
N ILE A 151 8.24 -3.32 2.88
CA ILE A 151 8.31 -2.05 2.15
C ILE A 151 7.41 -2.16 0.93
N GLU A 152 6.40 -1.30 0.88
CA GLU A 152 5.47 -1.21 -0.23
C GLU A 152 5.69 0.09 -1.01
N ILE A 153 5.40 0.05 -2.31
CA ILE A 153 5.38 1.23 -3.17
C ILE A 153 4.09 1.29 -3.97
N ASP A 154 3.47 2.47 -4.02
CA ASP A 154 2.27 2.71 -4.82
C ASP A 154 2.39 3.98 -5.66
N GLY A 155 2.10 3.82 -6.96
CA GLY A 155 2.01 4.90 -7.92
C GLY A 155 2.94 4.77 -9.12
N GLY A 156 2.38 4.65 -10.32
CA GLY A 156 3.14 4.65 -11.58
C GLY A 156 4.06 3.45 -11.80
N VAL A 157 3.86 2.36 -11.06
CA VAL A 157 4.61 1.12 -11.23
C VAL A 157 4.09 0.35 -12.44
N GLY A 158 5.00 -0.17 -13.26
CA GLY A 158 4.69 -0.94 -14.47
C GLY A 158 5.90 -1.69 -15.01
N LEU A 159 5.76 -2.32 -16.18
CA LEU A 159 6.83 -3.13 -16.78
C LEU A 159 8.14 -2.37 -17.03
N GLY A 160 8.05 -1.04 -17.18
CA GLY A 160 9.22 -0.20 -17.46
C GLY A 160 10.12 0.08 -16.26
N ASN A 161 9.60 -0.08 -15.02
CA ASN A 161 10.34 0.27 -13.80
C ASN A 161 10.26 -0.78 -12.69
N ILE A 162 9.44 -1.83 -12.81
CA ILE A 162 9.26 -2.84 -11.75
C ILE A 162 10.57 -3.51 -11.31
N ALA A 163 11.50 -3.77 -12.24
CA ALA A 163 12.78 -4.37 -11.91
C ALA A 163 13.68 -3.41 -11.09
N GLU A 164 13.65 -2.10 -11.38
CA GLU A 164 14.36 -1.08 -10.61
C GLU A 164 13.72 -0.90 -9.22
N VAL A 165 12.39 -0.94 -9.16
CA VAL A 165 11.60 -0.90 -7.92
C VAL A 165 11.97 -2.07 -7.01
N SER A 166 12.00 -3.31 -7.53
CA SER A 166 12.42 -4.49 -6.78
C SER A 166 13.88 -4.38 -6.30
N ALA A 167 14.79 -3.97 -7.19
CA ALA A 167 16.21 -3.80 -6.85
C ALA A 167 16.46 -2.75 -5.75
N ALA A 168 15.56 -1.76 -5.58
CA ALA A 168 15.64 -0.78 -4.52
C ALA A 168 15.26 -1.35 -3.13
N GLY A 169 14.69 -2.56 -3.04
CA GLY A 169 14.33 -3.23 -1.80
C GLY A 169 12.84 -3.22 -1.47
N VAL A 170 11.98 -3.04 -2.46
CA VAL A 170 10.51 -3.16 -2.34
C VAL A 170 10.10 -4.63 -2.22
N ASP A 171 9.27 -4.93 -1.24
CA ASP A 171 8.69 -6.27 -1.03
C ASP A 171 7.32 -6.39 -1.74
N ILE A 172 6.52 -5.31 -1.75
CA ILE A 172 5.18 -5.26 -2.34
C ILE A 172 5.09 -4.09 -3.33
N ALA A 173 4.72 -4.36 -4.59
CA ALA A 173 4.53 -3.34 -5.61
C ALA A 173 3.07 -3.25 -6.04
N VAL A 174 2.46 -2.07 -5.89
CA VAL A 174 1.10 -1.81 -6.33
C VAL A 174 1.10 -1.39 -7.80
N ALA A 175 0.36 -2.09 -8.63
CA ALA A 175 0.24 -1.85 -10.06
C ALA A 175 -1.22 -1.84 -10.51
N GLY A 176 -1.88 -0.69 -10.41
CA GLY A 176 -3.29 -0.52 -10.81
C GLY A 176 -3.46 -0.32 -12.31
N SER A 177 -3.21 0.89 -12.82
CA SER A 177 -3.41 1.26 -14.22
C SER A 177 -2.58 0.41 -15.19
N ALA A 178 -1.37 0.00 -14.80
CA ALA A 178 -0.50 -0.85 -15.61
C ALA A 178 -1.09 -2.25 -15.83
N VAL A 179 -1.88 -2.75 -14.89
CA VAL A 179 -2.57 -4.06 -14.97
C VAL A 179 -3.91 -3.91 -15.67
N TYR A 180 -4.80 -3.07 -15.12
CA TYR A 180 -6.18 -2.96 -15.63
C TYR A 180 -6.33 -2.21 -16.95
N GLY A 181 -5.32 -1.45 -17.37
CA GLY A 181 -5.26 -0.82 -18.70
C GLY A 181 -4.63 -1.71 -19.79
N ALA A 182 -4.17 -2.92 -19.46
CA ALA A 182 -3.62 -3.84 -20.44
C ALA A 182 -4.72 -4.56 -21.23
N GLU A 183 -4.42 -4.93 -22.49
CA GLU A 183 -5.32 -5.75 -23.32
C GLU A 183 -5.55 -7.13 -22.69
N ASP A 184 -4.49 -7.76 -22.16
CA ASP A 184 -4.56 -9.00 -21.38
C ASP A 184 -4.07 -8.73 -19.96
N VAL A 185 -5.03 -8.60 -19.05
CA VAL A 185 -4.82 -8.36 -17.62
C VAL A 185 -4.04 -9.51 -16.98
N GLY A 186 -4.38 -10.77 -17.30
CA GLY A 186 -3.73 -11.93 -16.71
C GLY A 186 -2.27 -12.06 -17.16
N GLN A 187 -2.00 -11.85 -18.45
CA GLN A 187 -0.64 -11.86 -18.97
C GLN A 187 0.21 -10.74 -18.36
N ARG A 188 -0.36 -9.54 -18.19
CA ARG A 188 0.33 -8.40 -17.57
C ARG A 188 0.73 -8.69 -16.12
N VAL A 189 -0.13 -9.33 -15.32
CA VAL A 189 0.22 -9.76 -13.95
C VAL A 189 1.42 -10.71 -13.96
N LYS A 190 1.37 -11.75 -14.81
CA LYS A 190 2.49 -12.71 -14.93
C LYS A 190 3.81 -12.04 -15.30
N GLU A 191 3.76 -11.07 -16.23
CA GLU A 191 4.95 -10.31 -16.64
C GLU A 191 5.53 -9.44 -15.51
N LEU A 192 4.67 -8.80 -14.72
CA LEU A 192 5.10 -8.01 -13.57
C LEU A 192 5.69 -8.90 -12.48
N VAL A 193 5.03 -10.00 -12.11
CA VAL A 193 5.54 -10.97 -11.13
C VAL A 193 6.89 -11.52 -11.54
N ALA A 194 7.04 -11.94 -12.81
CA ALA A 194 8.29 -12.47 -13.32
C ALA A 194 9.46 -11.47 -13.32
N ARG A 195 9.18 -10.16 -13.35
CA ARG A 195 10.23 -9.11 -13.33
C ARG A 195 10.51 -8.58 -11.93
N MET A 196 9.64 -8.83 -10.99
CA MET A 196 9.85 -8.44 -9.60
C MET A 196 10.82 -9.42 -8.88
N GLY A 197 10.94 -10.64 -9.37
CA GLY A 197 11.88 -11.66 -8.90
C GLY A 197 11.21 -12.73 -8.09
#